data_7c7830e82e47ecf6ab0d2c46ced7383c
#
_entry.id   7c7830e82e47ecf6ab0d2c46ced7383c
#
_cell.length_a   1.000
_cell.length_b   1.000
_cell.length_c   1.000
_cell.angle_alpha   90.00
_cell.angle_beta   90.00
_cell.angle_gamma   90.00
#
_symmetry.space_group_name_H-M   'P 1'
#
loop_
_entity.id
_entity.type
_entity.pdbx_description
1 polymer ?
#
loop_
_entity_poly.entity_id
_entity_poly.type
_entity_poly.pdbx_seq_one_letter_code
_entity_poly.pdbx_strand_id
1 'polypeptide(L)'
;MPSFKGKTVMITGAAGNLGRATAAAFGISGANLVLVDLYGHALDAAYPADEGHMVKYPLNLMVPDEIEAAVAEAEGRFGQIDVLAGIAGGFHMGETVHSLPGDKWELMMDLNARTLLNTTAVVVPKMIENSSGKIVTIGANAARQGMANMGAYIAAKSAVIRLTETMSSELRGKGVNVNCVMPSIIDTPENRSAMPAADPNNWVSPDKLANVILFLCSEEASAVHGACIPVIGLS
;
A
#
# COMPACT_ATOMS: atom_id res chain seq x y z
N MET A 1 -9.47 13.12 -13.99
CA MET A 1 -8.63 12.11 -13.31
C MET A 1 -7.62 11.59 -14.29
N PRO A 2 -6.39 11.23 -13.87
CA PRO A 2 -5.41 10.58 -14.75
C PRO A 2 -6.01 9.30 -15.37
N SER A 3 -5.59 8.96 -16.59
CA SER A 3 -6.05 7.73 -17.28
C SER A 3 -5.05 6.61 -17.03
N PHE A 4 -5.55 5.45 -16.62
CA PHE A 4 -4.76 4.21 -16.46
C PHE A 4 -5.19 3.13 -17.42
N LYS A 5 -5.85 3.52 -18.53
CA LYS A 5 -6.30 2.58 -19.56
C LYS A 5 -5.12 1.76 -20.10
N GLY A 6 -5.22 0.44 -20.04
CA GLY A 6 -4.17 -0.48 -20.47
C GLY A 6 -3.01 -0.62 -19.49
N LYS A 7 -3.07 0.03 -18.32
CA LYS A 7 -2.10 -0.13 -17.24
C LYS A 7 -2.57 -1.19 -16.25
N THR A 8 -1.64 -1.95 -15.70
CA THR A 8 -1.91 -2.97 -14.69
C THR A 8 -1.42 -2.51 -13.31
N VAL A 9 -2.33 -2.52 -12.35
CA VAL A 9 -2.11 -2.05 -10.99
C VAL A 9 -2.24 -3.20 -10.01
N MET A 10 -1.14 -3.55 -9.34
CA MET A 10 -1.13 -4.50 -8.24
C MET A 10 -1.38 -3.76 -6.92
N ILE A 11 -2.37 -4.21 -6.18
CA ILE A 11 -2.77 -3.62 -4.89
C ILE A 11 -2.67 -4.70 -3.81
N THR A 12 -1.78 -4.52 -2.84
CA THR A 12 -1.70 -5.40 -1.67
C THR A 12 -2.58 -4.87 -0.54
N GLY A 13 -3.16 -5.75 0.28
CA GLY A 13 -4.18 -5.34 1.25
C GLY A 13 -5.47 -4.87 0.59
N ALA A 14 -5.80 -5.46 -0.56
CA ALA A 14 -6.86 -5.01 -1.45
C ALA A 14 -8.27 -5.09 -0.81
N ALA A 15 -8.51 -6.03 0.08
CA ALA A 15 -9.81 -6.18 0.76
C ALA A 15 -10.03 -5.17 1.91
N GLY A 16 -8.98 -4.50 2.38
CA GLY A 16 -9.05 -3.47 3.42
C GLY A 16 -9.73 -2.18 2.96
N ASN A 17 -10.05 -1.28 3.90
CA ASN A 17 -10.77 -0.03 3.59
C ASN A 17 -10.05 0.86 2.56
N LEU A 18 -8.73 1.06 2.73
CA LEU A 18 -7.94 1.84 1.77
C LEU A 18 -7.72 1.05 0.47
N GLY A 19 -7.50 -0.26 0.53
CA GLY A 19 -7.34 -1.11 -0.63
C GLY A 19 -8.53 -1.04 -1.57
N ARG A 20 -9.74 -1.16 -1.02
CA ARG A 20 -11.00 -1.05 -1.80
C ARG A 20 -11.17 0.33 -2.45
N ALA A 21 -10.92 1.42 -1.69
CA ALA A 21 -10.99 2.76 -2.24
C ALA A 21 -9.95 2.98 -3.36
N THR A 22 -8.75 2.43 -3.18
CA THR A 22 -7.68 2.50 -4.20
C THR A 22 -8.05 1.69 -5.44
N ALA A 23 -8.55 0.47 -5.29
CA ALA A 23 -9.01 -0.36 -6.41
C ALA A 23 -10.15 0.32 -7.18
N ALA A 24 -11.13 0.92 -6.48
CA ALA A 24 -12.21 1.67 -7.11
C ALA A 24 -11.67 2.87 -7.92
N ALA A 25 -10.73 3.65 -7.37
CA ALA A 25 -10.15 4.80 -8.06
C ALA A 25 -9.40 4.40 -9.34
N PHE A 26 -8.58 3.35 -9.28
CA PHE A 26 -7.88 2.84 -10.47
C PHE A 26 -8.82 2.18 -11.48
N GLY A 27 -9.82 1.42 -11.03
CA GLY A 27 -10.83 0.81 -11.89
C GLY A 27 -11.62 1.86 -12.69
N ILE A 28 -12.11 2.91 -12.04
CA ILE A 28 -12.76 4.06 -12.70
C ILE A 28 -11.82 4.73 -13.72
N SER A 29 -10.52 4.72 -13.47
CA SER A 29 -9.50 5.29 -14.37
C SER A 29 -9.10 4.33 -15.51
N GLY A 30 -9.71 3.13 -15.59
CA GLY A 30 -9.55 2.17 -16.68
C GLY A 30 -8.38 1.19 -16.54
N ALA A 31 -7.86 1.02 -15.34
CA ALA A 31 -6.76 0.08 -15.06
C ALA A 31 -7.24 -1.38 -15.05
N ASN A 32 -6.33 -2.30 -15.38
CA ASN A 32 -6.42 -3.70 -14.96
C ASN A 32 -5.99 -3.81 -13.50
N LEU A 33 -6.67 -4.63 -12.71
CA LEU A 33 -6.44 -4.73 -11.27
C LEU A 33 -5.95 -6.12 -10.88
N VAL A 34 -4.85 -6.17 -10.14
CA VAL A 34 -4.29 -7.36 -9.49
C VAL A 34 -4.48 -7.18 -7.99
N LEU A 35 -5.51 -7.82 -7.45
CA LEU A 35 -6.00 -7.62 -6.09
C LEU A 35 -5.45 -8.71 -5.18
N VAL A 36 -4.56 -8.32 -4.27
CA VAL A 36 -3.86 -9.24 -3.36
C VAL A 36 -4.28 -8.98 -1.92
N ASP A 37 -4.71 -10.04 -1.24
CA ASP A 37 -4.97 -10.03 0.20
C ASP A 37 -4.73 -11.42 0.80
N LEU A 38 -4.59 -11.51 2.12
CA LEU A 38 -4.35 -12.79 2.80
C LEU A 38 -5.55 -13.75 2.72
N TYR A 39 -6.77 -13.20 2.78
CA TYR A 39 -8.00 -14.01 2.92
C TYR A 39 -8.87 -13.95 1.67
N GLY A 40 -9.06 -15.08 1.00
CA GLY A 40 -9.91 -15.20 -0.19
C GLY A 40 -11.36 -14.76 0.06
N HIS A 41 -11.94 -15.14 1.20
CA HIS A 41 -13.30 -14.71 1.56
C HIS A 41 -13.44 -13.18 1.71
N ALA A 42 -12.38 -12.50 2.14
CA ALA A 42 -12.38 -11.04 2.23
C ALA A 42 -12.32 -10.39 0.84
N LEU A 43 -11.50 -10.95 -0.07
CA LEU A 43 -11.48 -10.52 -1.48
C LEU A 43 -12.83 -10.76 -2.16
N ASP A 44 -13.47 -11.91 -1.95
CA ASP A 44 -14.77 -12.21 -2.55
C ASP A 44 -15.89 -11.30 -2.02
N ALA A 45 -15.85 -10.99 -0.73
CA ALA A 45 -16.79 -10.05 -0.13
C ALA A 45 -16.58 -8.60 -0.64
N ALA A 46 -15.32 -8.19 -0.85
CA ALA A 46 -14.97 -6.86 -1.33
C ALA A 46 -15.24 -6.69 -2.85
N TYR A 47 -15.06 -7.78 -3.63
CA TYR A 47 -15.15 -7.80 -5.09
C TYR A 47 -16.00 -8.99 -5.56
N PRO A 48 -17.34 -8.92 -5.37
CA PRO A 48 -18.23 -10.05 -5.66
C PRO A 48 -18.41 -10.34 -7.16
N ALA A 49 -18.19 -9.34 -8.01
CA ALA A 49 -18.28 -9.52 -9.46
C ALA A 49 -16.95 -10.03 -10.02
N ASP A 50 -17.01 -10.93 -10.99
CA ASP A 50 -15.86 -11.31 -11.80
C ASP A 50 -15.85 -10.41 -13.05
N GLU A 51 -15.06 -9.37 -13.01
CA GLU A 51 -14.91 -8.41 -14.10
C GLU A 51 -13.62 -8.74 -14.87
N GLY A 52 -13.69 -8.79 -16.19
CA GLY A 52 -12.57 -9.22 -17.04
C GLY A 52 -11.29 -8.42 -16.92
N HIS A 53 -11.34 -7.24 -16.26
CA HIS A 53 -10.20 -6.36 -16.00
C HIS A 53 -9.61 -6.52 -14.58
N MET A 54 -10.07 -7.50 -13.79
CA MET A 54 -9.50 -7.77 -12.47
C MET A 54 -9.21 -9.26 -12.23
N VAL A 55 -8.24 -9.51 -11.37
CA VAL A 55 -7.91 -10.83 -10.82
C VAL A 55 -7.70 -10.72 -9.32
N LYS A 56 -8.08 -11.76 -8.59
CA LYS A 56 -7.97 -11.85 -7.13
C LYS A 56 -6.99 -12.95 -6.75
N TYR A 57 -5.99 -12.61 -5.94
CA TYR A 57 -5.01 -13.56 -5.43
C TYR A 57 -5.05 -13.58 -3.90
N PRO A 58 -5.70 -14.59 -3.31
CA PRO A 58 -5.56 -14.84 -1.87
C PRO A 58 -4.21 -15.49 -1.61
N LEU A 59 -3.25 -14.70 -1.10
CA LEU A 59 -1.89 -15.17 -0.85
C LEU A 59 -1.27 -14.50 0.38
N ASN A 60 -0.27 -15.18 0.95
CA ASN A 60 0.50 -14.66 2.05
C ASN A 60 1.76 -13.93 1.56
N LEU A 61 1.80 -12.61 1.71
CA LEU A 61 2.96 -11.78 1.34
C LEU A 61 4.25 -12.10 2.15
N MET A 62 4.16 -12.99 3.13
CA MET A 62 5.34 -13.53 3.82
C MET A 62 5.99 -14.69 3.06
N VAL A 63 5.36 -15.20 2.01
CA VAL A 63 5.82 -16.33 1.18
C VAL A 63 6.17 -15.81 -0.22
N PRO A 64 7.45 -15.58 -0.55
CA PRO A 64 7.86 -15.02 -1.84
C PRO A 64 7.38 -15.81 -3.05
N ASP A 65 7.40 -17.14 -2.98
CA ASP A 65 6.99 -18.02 -4.09
C ASP A 65 5.51 -17.82 -4.47
N GLU A 66 4.63 -17.53 -3.51
CA GLU A 66 3.22 -17.21 -3.79
C GLU A 66 3.08 -15.88 -4.53
N ILE A 67 3.93 -14.89 -4.20
CA ILE A 67 3.95 -13.58 -4.87
C ILE A 67 4.45 -13.75 -6.31
N GLU A 68 5.53 -14.52 -6.51
CA GLU A 68 6.10 -14.81 -7.83
C GLU A 68 5.07 -15.48 -8.75
N ALA A 69 4.37 -16.50 -8.25
CA ALA A 69 3.33 -17.20 -8.99
C ALA A 69 2.18 -16.26 -9.40
N ALA A 70 1.69 -15.44 -8.47
CA ALA A 70 0.61 -14.50 -8.74
C ALA A 70 1.02 -13.40 -9.73
N VAL A 71 2.25 -12.87 -9.60
CA VAL A 71 2.78 -11.87 -10.54
C VAL A 71 2.94 -12.46 -11.94
N ALA A 72 3.50 -13.68 -12.06
CA ALA A 72 3.67 -14.34 -13.35
C ALA A 72 2.31 -14.60 -14.06
N GLU A 73 1.29 -15.05 -13.31
CA GLU A 73 -0.06 -15.26 -13.86
C GLU A 73 -0.70 -13.93 -14.28
N ALA A 74 -0.59 -12.88 -13.44
CA ALA A 74 -1.12 -11.56 -13.76
C ALA A 74 -0.46 -10.96 -15.01
N GLU A 75 0.86 -11.10 -15.17
CA GLU A 75 1.59 -10.69 -16.38
C GLU A 75 1.17 -11.48 -17.61
N GLY A 76 0.92 -12.77 -17.46
CA GLY A 76 0.37 -13.60 -18.55
C GLY A 76 -1.00 -13.12 -19.04
N ARG A 77 -1.82 -12.52 -18.16
CA ARG A 77 -3.16 -12.03 -18.48
C ARG A 77 -3.19 -10.58 -18.96
N PHE A 78 -2.43 -9.70 -18.33
CA PHE A 78 -2.51 -8.24 -18.51
C PHE A 78 -1.22 -7.60 -19.05
N GLY A 79 -0.18 -8.38 -19.26
CA GLY A 79 1.15 -7.85 -19.56
C GLY A 79 1.92 -7.49 -18.28
N GLN A 80 2.69 -6.42 -18.31
CA GLN A 80 3.52 -6.01 -17.19
C GLN A 80 2.71 -5.44 -16.02
N ILE A 81 3.28 -5.47 -14.81
CA ILE A 81 2.78 -4.69 -13.68
C ILE A 81 3.35 -3.26 -13.77
N ASP A 82 2.50 -2.30 -14.11
CA ASP A 82 2.90 -0.88 -14.23
C ASP A 82 2.94 -0.14 -12.90
N VAL A 83 2.07 -0.53 -11.97
CA VAL A 83 1.93 0.13 -10.66
C VAL A 83 1.88 -0.90 -9.54
N LEU A 84 2.63 -0.63 -8.47
CA LEU A 84 2.50 -1.31 -7.19
C LEU A 84 1.96 -0.33 -6.13
N ALA A 85 0.73 -0.53 -5.68
CA ALA A 85 0.18 0.10 -4.50
C ALA A 85 0.37 -0.83 -3.29
N GLY A 86 1.47 -0.63 -2.55
CA GLY A 86 1.84 -1.42 -1.38
C GLY A 86 1.07 -0.98 -0.14
N ILE A 87 -0.20 -1.41 -0.03
CA ILE A 87 -1.14 -0.96 1.02
C ILE A 87 -1.17 -1.92 2.21
N ALA A 88 -0.82 -3.20 2.01
CA ALA A 88 -0.79 -4.19 3.09
C ALA A 88 -0.06 -3.65 4.32
N GLY A 89 -0.64 -3.86 5.49
CA GLY A 89 -0.09 -3.39 6.74
C GLY A 89 -1.10 -3.53 7.87
N GLY A 90 -0.64 -3.24 9.08
CA GLY A 90 -1.47 -3.33 10.28
C GLY A 90 -1.07 -2.29 11.32
N PHE A 91 -1.89 -2.20 12.36
CA PHE A 91 -1.71 -1.28 13.49
C PHE A 91 -1.80 -2.04 14.80
N HIS A 92 -0.91 -1.72 15.72
CA HIS A 92 -0.97 -2.15 17.11
C HIS A 92 -0.35 -1.09 18.02
N MET A 93 -0.94 -0.88 19.18
CA MET A 93 -0.44 0.00 20.24
C MET A 93 -0.87 -0.50 21.61
N GLY A 94 -0.23 -0.01 22.66
CA GLY A 94 -0.63 -0.27 24.04
C GLY A 94 0.55 -0.44 25.00
N GLU A 95 1.65 -1.04 24.55
CA GLU A 95 2.80 -1.36 25.36
C GLU A 95 3.86 -0.25 25.36
N THR A 96 4.52 -0.07 26.49
CA THR A 96 5.74 0.73 26.57
C THR A 96 6.90 -0.04 25.93
N VAL A 97 7.93 0.66 25.43
CA VAL A 97 9.05 0.04 24.72
C VAL A 97 9.76 -1.05 25.55
N HIS A 98 9.95 -0.80 26.85
CA HIS A 98 10.64 -1.76 27.73
C HIS A 98 9.80 -2.99 28.12
N SER A 99 8.49 -2.99 27.84
CA SER A 99 7.58 -4.10 28.10
C SER A 99 6.95 -4.66 26.81
N LEU A 100 7.44 -4.24 25.65
CA LEU A 100 6.92 -4.68 24.34
C LEU A 100 7.22 -6.16 24.13
N PRO A 101 6.19 -7.04 23.99
CA PRO A 101 6.40 -8.45 23.68
C PRO A 101 7.04 -8.64 22.30
N GLY A 102 7.91 -9.67 22.19
CA GLY A 102 8.60 -9.98 20.94
C GLY A 102 7.64 -10.27 19.78
N ASP A 103 6.56 -11.01 20.03
CA ASP A 103 5.54 -11.33 19.05
C ASP A 103 4.83 -10.08 18.49
N LYS A 104 4.63 -9.04 19.29
CA LYS A 104 4.04 -7.77 18.85
C LYS A 104 5.01 -6.95 18.01
N TRP A 105 6.30 -7.00 18.37
CA TRP A 105 7.36 -6.40 17.54
C TRP A 105 7.43 -7.08 16.18
N GLU A 106 7.54 -8.40 16.16
CA GLU A 106 7.61 -9.20 14.93
C GLU A 106 6.37 -8.98 14.07
N LEU A 107 5.17 -9.04 14.66
CA LEU A 107 3.92 -8.78 13.96
C LEU A 107 3.91 -7.44 13.22
N MET A 108 4.35 -6.35 13.88
CA MET A 108 4.36 -5.02 13.25
C MET A 108 5.42 -4.91 12.15
N MET A 109 6.60 -5.49 12.35
CA MET A 109 7.65 -5.51 11.32
C MET A 109 7.24 -6.34 10.12
N ASP A 110 6.66 -7.51 10.34
CA ASP A 110 6.24 -8.42 9.28
C ASP A 110 5.09 -7.85 8.46
N LEU A 111 4.02 -7.40 9.11
CA LEU A 111 2.85 -6.85 8.40
C LEU A 111 3.16 -5.57 7.61
N ASN A 112 4.08 -4.72 8.09
CA ASN A 112 4.30 -3.41 7.48
C ASN A 112 5.56 -3.34 6.62
N ALA A 113 6.69 -3.91 7.07
CA ALA A 113 7.96 -3.77 6.39
C ALA A 113 8.33 -5.02 5.57
N ARG A 114 8.20 -6.22 6.13
CA ARG A 114 8.60 -7.45 5.43
C ARG A 114 7.70 -7.76 4.23
N THR A 115 6.38 -7.59 4.37
CA THR A 115 5.46 -7.73 3.23
C THR A 115 5.82 -6.82 2.07
N LEU A 116 6.23 -5.56 2.35
CA LEU A 116 6.71 -4.63 1.33
C LEU A 116 8.01 -5.14 0.69
N LEU A 117 9.00 -5.56 1.48
CA LEU A 117 10.27 -6.09 0.97
C LEU A 117 10.05 -7.30 0.06
N ASN A 118 9.26 -8.27 0.50
CA ASN A 118 8.97 -9.47 -0.29
C ASN A 118 8.27 -9.12 -1.62
N THR A 119 7.28 -8.22 -1.58
CA THR A 119 6.55 -7.81 -2.78
C THR A 119 7.47 -7.05 -3.76
N THR A 120 8.28 -6.13 -3.24
CA THR A 120 9.20 -5.35 -4.10
C THR A 120 10.32 -6.20 -4.66
N ALA A 121 10.77 -7.23 -3.95
CA ALA A 121 11.78 -8.18 -4.45
C ALA A 121 11.32 -8.89 -5.74
N VAL A 122 10.02 -9.14 -5.89
CA VAL A 122 9.45 -9.78 -7.08
C VAL A 122 9.12 -8.75 -8.18
N VAL A 123 8.47 -7.65 -7.81
CA VAL A 123 7.92 -6.70 -8.80
C VAL A 123 8.99 -5.76 -9.37
N VAL A 124 9.93 -5.29 -8.54
CA VAL A 124 10.91 -4.26 -8.95
C VAL A 124 11.86 -4.73 -10.07
N PRO A 125 12.41 -5.96 -10.07
CA PRO A 125 13.25 -6.43 -11.17
C PRO A 125 12.54 -6.32 -12.53
N LYS A 126 11.26 -6.67 -12.59
CA LYS A 126 10.44 -6.60 -13.81
C LYS A 126 10.18 -5.15 -14.25
N MET A 127 9.93 -4.24 -13.31
CA MET A 127 9.81 -2.81 -13.61
C MET A 127 11.14 -2.24 -14.17
N ILE A 128 12.28 -2.69 -13.66
CA ILE A 128 13.62 -2.30 -14.16
C ILE A 128 13.83 -2.79 -15.59
N GLU A 129 13.51 -4.06 -15.89
CA GLU A 129 13.61 -4.66 -17.23
C GLU A 129 12.77 -3.86 -18.24
N ASN A 130 11.57 -3.43 -17.83
CA ASN A 130 10.67 -2.63 -18.65
C ASN A 130 11.03 -1.12 -18.67
N SER A 131 12.01 -0.69 -17.86
CA SER A 131 12.36 0.73 -17.67
C SER A 131 11.16 1.61 -17.35
N SER A 132 10.18 1.07 -16.65
CA SER A 132 8.90 1.74 -16.34
C SER A 132 8.26 1.12 -15.08
N GLY A 133 7.85 1.95 -14.15
CA GLY A 133 7.09 1.52 -12.96
C GLY A 133 6.75 2.66 -12.03
N LYS A 134 5.67 2.51 -11.29
CA LYS A 134 5.26 3.43 -10.23
C LYS A 134 5.00 2.63 -8.95
N ILE A 135 5.59 3.04 -7.84
CA ILE A 135 5.41 2.38 -6.55
C ILE A 135 4.95 3.43 -5.53
N VAL A 136 3.84 3.15 -4.86
CA VAL A 136 3.39 3.94 -3.71
C VAL A 136 3.25 3.05 -2.50
N THR A 137 3.90 3.45 -1.40
CA THR A 137 3.87 2.76 -0.11
C THR A 137 3.04 3.55 0.90
N ILE A 138 2.61 2.87 1.97
CA ILE A 138 1.84 3.49 3.04
C ILE A 138 2.68 3.58 4.32
N GLY A 139 3.22 4.77 4.57
CA GLY A 139 3.82 5.13 5.84
C GLY A 139 2.76 5.48 6.89
N ALA A 140 3.10 6.38 7.78
CA ALA A 140 2.17 6.98 8.75
C ALA A 140 2.67 8.36 9.17
N ASN A 141 1.76 9.33 9.33
CA ASN A 141 2.15 10.64 9.86
C ASN A 141 2.72 10.54 11.28
N ALA A 142 2.20 9.60 12.09
CA ALA A 142 2.72 9.28 13.42
C ALA A 142 4.19 8.81 13.41
N ALA A 143 4.68 8.23 12.31
CA ALA A 143 6.06 7.74 12.20
C ALA A 143 7.11 8.86 11.96
N ARG A 144 6.69 10.13 11.95
CA ARG A 144 7.61 11.28 11.89
C ARG A 144 8.32 11.55 13.21
N GLN A 145 7.79 11.05 14.29
CA GLN A 145 8.36 11.16 15.64
C GLN A 145 7.91 10.00 16.52
N GLY A 146 8.58 9.79 17.68
CA GLY A 146 8.14 8.80 18.65
C GLY A 146 6.87 9.22 19.37
N MET A 147 5.98 8.26 19.64
CA MET A 147 4.77 8.44 20.45
C MET A 147 4.68 7.33 21.50
N ALA A 148 4.20 7.68 22.68
CA ALA A 148 4.03 6.70 23.77
C ALA A 148 3.12 5.54 23.33
N ASN A 149 3.44 4.33 23.73
CA ASN A 149 2.70 3.10 23.49
C ASN A 149 2.53 2.68 22.02
N MET A 150 3.31 3.27 21.10
CA MET A 150 3.28 2.96 19.67
C MET A 150 4.64 2.51 19.12
N GLY A 151 5.54 2.03 19.97
CA GLY A 151 6.94 1.78 19.61
C GLY A 151 7.12 0.87 18.40
N ALA A 152 6.51 -0.32 18.40
CA ALA A 152 6.63 -1.30 17.31
C ALA A 152 6.03 -0.76 15.98
N TYR A 153 4.84 -0.17 16.04
CA TYR A 153 4.17 0.38 14.87
C TYR A 153 4.96 1.53 14.24
N ILE A 154 5.40 2.50 15.07
CA ILE A 154 6.17 3.64 14.58
C ILE A 154 7.52 3.19 14.00
N ALA A 155 8.20 2.24 14.64
CA ALA A 155 9.44 1.67 14.11
C ALA A 155 9.22 1.02 12.73
N ALA A 156 8.18 0.19 12.57
CA ALA A 156 7.84 -0.46 11.32
C ALA A 156 7.47 0.55 10.22
N LYS A 157 6.66 1.56 10.52
CA LYS A 157 6.28 2.60 9.55
C LYS A 157 7.44 3.55 9.23
N SER A 158 8.35 3.80 10.17
CA SER A 158 9.61 4.51 9.90
C SER A 158 10.51 3.72 8.96
N ALA A 159 10.58 2.38 9.11
CA ALA A 159 11.28 1.52 8.17
C ALA A 159 10.68 1.63 6.75
N VAL A 160 9.36 1.57 6.60
CA VAL A 160 8.69 1.76 5.30
C VAL A 160 9.07 3.10 4.65
N ILE A 161 9.06 4.20 5.43
CA ILE A 161 9.43 5.53 4.94
C ILE A 161 10.88 5.52 4.42
N ARG A 162 11.83 5.01 5.21
CA ARG A 162 13.25 4.97 4.79
C ARG A 162 13.50 4.02 3.60
N LEU A 163 12.83 2.87 3.56
CA LEU A 163 12.89 1.96 2.42
C LEU A 163 12.37 2.62 1.14
N THR A 164 11.29 3.40 1.23
CA THR A 164 10.75 4.15 0.09
C THR A 164 11.76 5.16 -0.47
N GLU A 165 12.38 5.95 0.39
CA GLU A 165 13.40 6.93 0.00
C GLU A 165 14.63 6.27 -0.60
N THR A 166 15.06 5.13 -0.04
CA THR A 166 16.17 4.33 -0.54
C THR A 166 15.85 3.77 -1.92
N MET A 167 14.73 3.08 -2.08
CA MET A 167 14.29 2.55 -3.38
C MET A 167 14.16 3.66 -4.42
N SER A 168 13.63 4.81 -4.06
CA SER A 168 13.55 5.96 -4.96
C SER A 168 14.92 6.39 -5.47
N SER A 169 15.92 6.44 -4.60
CA SER A 169 17.30 6.80 -4.96
C SER A 169 17.95 5.75 -5.88
N GLU A 170 17.65 4.48 -5.67
CA GLU A 170 18.18 3.35 -6.46
C GLU A 170 17.52 3.22 -7.83
N LEU A 171 16.26 3.65 -7.96
CA LEU A 171 15.39 3.32 -9.09
C LEU A 171 15.07 4.49 -10.02
N ARG A 172 15.28 5.76 -9.59
CA ARG A 172 14.94 6.93 -10.42
C ARG A 172 15.63 6.94 -11.77
N GLY A 173 16.87 6.47 -11.85
CA GLY A 173 17.62 6.36 -13.11
C GLY A 173 17.24 5.13 -13.95
N LYS A 174 16.32 4.29 -13.45
CA LYS A 174 15.84 3.07 -14.11
C LYS A 174 14.38 3.19 -14.58
N GLY A 175 13.83 4.40 -14.60
CA GLY A 175 12.45 4.64 -15.05
C GLY A 175 11.38 4.28 -14.03
N VAL A 176 11.71 4.09 -12.75
CA VAL A 176 10.76 3.71 -11.71
C VAL A 176 10.61 4.83 -10.67
N ASN A 177 9.39 5.35 -10.50
CA ASN A 177 9.05 6.29 -9.43
C ASN A 177 8.65 5.55 -8.16
N VAL A 178 9.20 5.96 -7.02
CA VAL A 178 8.82 5.40 -5.72
C VAL A 178 8.50 6.52 -4.75
N ASN A 179 7.29 6.54 -4.20
CA ASN A 179 6.82 7.54 -3.26
C ASN A 179 6.03 6.90 -2.10
N CYS A 180 5.81 7.66 -1.04
CA CYS A 180 5.08 7.25 0.14
C CYS A 180 3.95 8.23 0.45
N VAL A 181 2.79 7.74 0.86
CA VAL A 181 1.79 8.56 1.54
C VAL A 181 1.82 8.28 3.03
N MET A 182 1.69 9.32 3.83
CA MET A 182 1.69 9.24 5.29
C MET A 182 0.35 9.73 5.84
N PRO A 183 -0.66 8.85 5.93
CA PRO A 183 -1.95 9.25 6.49
C PRO A 183 -1.85 9.54 7.99
N SER A 184 -2.72 10.43 8.47
CA SER A 184 -3.12 10.51 9.88
C SER A 184 -4.15 9.40 10.17
N ILE A 185 -5.21 9.71 10.90
CA ILE A 185 -6.29 8.76 11.14
C ILE A 185 -7.15 8.65 9.88
N ILE A 186 -7.28 7.44 9.36
CA ILE A 186 -8.16 7.14 8.22
C ILE A 186 -9.58 6.91 8.76
N ASP A 187 -10.57 7.50 8.13
CA ASP A 187 -11.97 7.31 8.49
C ASP A 187 -12.44 5.91 8.07
N THR A 188 -12.39 4.99 9.03
CA THR A 188 -12.80 3.59 8.87
C THR A 188 -13.75 3.17 9.99
N PRO A 189 -14.60 2.15 9.77
CA PRO A 189 -15.48 1.62 10.82
C PRO A 189 -14.72 1.23 12.09
N GLU A 190 -13.52 0.64 11.95
CA GLU A 190 -12.68 0.21 13.06
C GLU A 190 -12.19 1.41 13.89
N ASN A 191 -11.71 2.47 13.22
CA ASN A 191 -11.26 3.69 13.90
C ASN A 191 -12.42 4.44 14.56
N ARG A 192 -13.59 4.49 13.92
CA ARG A 192 -14.79 5.06 14.54
C ARG A 192 -15.20 4.30 15.79
N SER A 193 -15.13 2.96 15.76
CA SER A 193 -15.41 2.11 16.91
C SER A 193 -14.38 2.27 18.03
N ALA A 194 -13.09 2.39 17.69
CA ALA A 194 -12.01 2.57 18.67
C ALA A 194 -11.99 3.96 19.30
N MET A 195 -12.50 4.97 18.63
CA MET A 195 -12.46 6.38 19.06
C MET A 195 -13.85 7.03 18.98
N PRO A 196 -14.85 6.56 19.74
CA PRO A 196 -16.24 7.00 19.61
C PRO A 196 -16.47 8.47 20.01
N ALA A 197 -15.54 9.08 20.74
CA ALA A 197 -15.60 10.50 21.15
C ALA A 197 -14.91 11.44 20.15
N ALA A 198 -14.21 10.93 19.15
CA ALA A 198 -13.55 11.75 18.14
C ALA A 198 -14.52 12.12 17.01
N ASP A 199 -14.29 13.28 16.37
CA ASP A 199 -15.07 13.69 15.20
C ASP A 199 -14.44 13.13 13.91
N PRO A 200 -15.08 12.16 13.22
CA PRO A 200 -14.55 11.58 11.99
C PRO A 200 -14.46 12.57 10.83
N ASN A 201 -15.12 13.72 10.88
CA ASN A 201 -15.01 14.75 9.84
C ASN A 201 -13.61 15.36 9.76
N ASN A 202 -12.81 15.25 10.83
CA ASN A 202 -11.44 15.68 10.86
C ASN A 202 -10.46 14.65 10.24
N TRP A 203 -10.91 13.40 10.02
CA TRP A 203 -10.08 12.31 9.54
C TRP A 203 -9.97 12.28 8.01
N VAL A 204 -9.06 11.48 7.53
CA VAL A 204 -8.86 11.29 6.08
C VAL A 204 -9.80 10.20 5.57
N SER A 205 -10.70 10.54 4.65
CA SER A 205 -11.49 9.47 4.00
C SER A 205 -10.60 8.59 3.13
N PRO A 206 -10.86 7.28 3.04
CA PRO A 206 -10.14 6.37 2.15
C PRO A 206 -10.10 6.87 0.70
N ASP A 207 -11.19 7.45 0.18
CA ASP A 207 -11.27 7.95 -1.19
C ASP A 207 -10.33 9.13 -1.44
N LYS A 208 -10.22 10.07 -0.51
CA LYS A 208 -9.28 11.19 -0.63
C LYS A 208 -7.83 10.71 -0.60
N LEU A 209 -7.53 9.72 0.24
CA LEU A 209 -6.20 9.11 0.30
C LEU A 209 -5.90 8.33 -0.99
N ALA A 210 -6.87 7.57 -1.52
CA ALA A 210 -6.76 6.86 -2.79
C ALA A 210 -6.50 7.82 -3.97
N ASN A 211 -7.10 9.01 -3.98
CA ASN A 211 -6.84 10.02 -5.00
C ASN A 211 -5.40 10.54 -4.96
N VAL A 212 -4.79 10.66 -3.77
CA VAL A 212 -3.36 11.02 -3.67
C VAL A 212 -2.47 9.88 -4.17
N ILE A 213 -2.80 8.64 -3.86
CA ILE A 213 -2.10 7.44 -4.40
C ILE A 213 -2.20 7.43 -5.92
N LEU A 214 -3.39 7.62 -6.48
CA LEU A 214 -3.63 7.68 -7.92
C LEU A 214 -2.76 8.77 -8.59
N PHE A 215 -2.73 9.97 -8.02
CA PHE A 215 -1.89 11.06 -8.53
C PHE A 215 -0.40 10.67 -8.54
N LEU A 216 0.12 10.11 -7.44
CA LEU A 216 1.53 9.72 -7.35
C LEU A 216 1.92 8.59 -8.32
N CYS A 217 0.95 7.80 -8.78
CA CYS A 217 1.14 6.76 -9.78
C CYS A 217 0.95 7.27 -11.22
N SER A 218 0.51 8.51 -11.41
CA SER A 218 0.23 9.07 -12.73
C SER A 218 1.48 9.68 -13.40
N GLU A 219 1.37 10.00 -14.69
CA GLU A 219 2.43 10.68 -15.41
C GLU A 219 2.63 12.13 -14.95
N GLU A 220 1.57 12.76 -14.44
CA GLU A 220 1.63 14.11 -13.87
C GLU A 220 2.56 14.20 -12.65
N ALA A 221 2.78 13.07 -11.97
CA ALA A 221 3.72 12.95 -10.86
C ALA A 221 5.10 12.39 -11.27
N SER A 222 5.42 12.32 -12.58
CA SER A 222 6.67 11.71 -13.07
C SER A 222 7.94 12.33 -12.49
N ALA A 223 7.91 13.59 -12.11
CA ALA A 223 9.04 14.28 -11.46
C ALA A 223 9.09 14.11 -9.94
N VAL A 224 8.10 13.45 -9.32
CA VAL A 224 8.03 13.23 -7.87
C VAL A 224 8.74 11.94 -7.52
N HIS A 225 9.86 12.02 -6.81
CA HIS A 225 10.67 10.87 -6.43
C HIS A 225 11.05 10.93 -4.95
N GLY A 226 10.79 9.86 -4.19
CA GLY A 226 11.15 9.73 -2.78
C GLY A 226 10.34 10.64 -1.86
N ALA A 227 9.24 11.19 -2.35
CA ALA A 227 8.39 12.04 -1.54
C ALA A 227 7.62 11.19 -0.52
N CYS A 228 7.64 11.66 0.74
CA CYS A 228 6.83 11.12 1.83
C CYS A 228 5.76 12.17 2.17
N ILE A 229 4.57 12.03 1.57
CA ILE A 229 3.53 13.06 1.57
C ILE A 229 2.57 12.85 2.75
N PRO A 230 2.50 13.79 3.71
CA PRO A 230 1.47 13.76 4.73
C PRO A 230 0.09 13.98 4.13
N VAL A 231 -0.84 13.09 4.46
CA VAL A 231 -2.26 13.20 4.08
C VAL A 231 -3.07 13.15 5.36
N ILE A 232 -3.33 14.31 5.94
CA ILE A 232 -3.75 14.43 7.34
C ILE A 232 -5.20 14.89 7.55
N GLY A 233 -5.91 15.29 6.50
CA GLY A 233 -7.24 15.87 6.66
C GLY A 233 -7.18 17.15 7.49
N LEU A 234 -7.99 17.19 8.55
CA LEU A 234 -8.00 18.28 9.54
C LEU A 234 -7.44 17.83 10.91
N SER A 235 -6.81 16.64 11.00
CA SER A 235 -6.28 16.08 12.25
C SER A 235 -4.77 16.16 12.34
#